data_13f3409c820f8e1417316feff29cbdc2
#
_entry.id   13f3409c820f8e1417316feff29cbdc2
#
_cell.length_a   1.000
_cell.length_b   1.000
_cell.length_c   1.000
_cell.angle_alpha   90.00
_cell.angle_beta   90.00
_cell.angle_gamma   90.00
#
_symmetry.space_group_name_H-M   'P 1'
#
loop_
_entity.id
_entity.type
_entity.pdbx_description
1 polymer ?
#
loop_
_entity_poly.entity_id
_entity_poly.type
_entity_poly.pdbx_seq_one_letter_code
_entity_poly.pdbx_strand_id
1 'polypeptide(L)'
;MSADRHVRQPAMPCAASACIGADVAGLALAPATEPSLFVAANVADGIASTIGDIRDFATVRDAIARHRPQVIIHLAAQPLVSKSFADPIETFATNALGTAHVLEAARLTPDVKAVVCITTDKVYRDQDWVWGYREQDPLGGKDPYSASKACAELVAASYRATLAERGNGVLISNARGGNIIGGGDWSADRIVPDFVRAVTGRLPISLRNPGAVRPWQHVMALVHGYLVLAARLVAGDRAAADNWNFGPSDDAARNVQDLVERLGASWTRPEIIYASGSFPETRFLHLESTKARSLLSWTPPLSFAETVDLTASWYRDFSANPADASQITLRQIEHYRDAVRTHGTR
;
A
#
# COMPACT_ATOMS: atom_id res chain seq x y z
N MET A 1 -28.95 3.44 3.01
CA MET A 1 -27.99 2.62 2.25
C MET A 1 -26.61 3.16 2.57
N SER A 2 -25.88 2.48 3.46
CA SER A 2 -24.57 2.90 3.96
C SER A 2 -23.53 2.58 2.87
N ALA A 3 -22.89 3.60 2.31
CA ALA A 3 -21.80 3.42 1.37
C ALA A 3 -20.53 3.08 2.18
N ASP A 4 -20.19 1.81 2.24
CA ASP A 4 -18.91 1.32 2.79
C ASP A 4 -17.74 1.86 1.95
N ARG A 5 -17.11 2.92 2.45
CA ARG A 5 -15.97 3.58 1.80
C ARG A 5 -14.68 3.01 2.39
N HIS A 6 -14.15 2.00 1.74
CA HIS A 6 -12.90 1.35 2.17
C HIS A 6 -11.69 2.12 1.64
N VAL A 7 -11.03 2.88 2.48
CA VAL A 7 -9.75 3.51 2.18
C VAL A 7 -8.63 2.65 2.78
N ARG A 8 -7.55 2.40 2.03
CA ARG A 8 -6.32 1.87 2.62
C ARG A 8 -5.91 2.84 3.72
N GLN A 9 -5.81 2.36 4.95
CA GLN A 9 -5.49 3.21 6.08
C GLN A 9 -4.04 3.74 5.93
N PRO A 10 -3.83 5.05 5.81
CA PRO A 10 -2.48 5.63 5.76
C PRO A 10 -1.77 5.61 7.13
N ALA A 11 -2.34 4.95 8.12
CA ALA A 11 -1.86 4.96 9.49
C ALA A 11 -0.41 4.51 9.64
N MET A 12 -0.02 3.39 9.01
CA MET A 12 1.34 2.87 9.11
C MET A 12 2.38 3.79 8.45
N PRO A 13 2.19 4.30 7.22
CA PRO A 13 3.07 5.32 6.64
C PRO A 13 3.18 6.59 7.48
N CYS A 14 2.08 7.10 8.03
CA CYS A 14 2.10 8.28 8.91
C CYS A 14 2.92 8.03 10.17
N ALA A 15 2.67 6.91 10.86
CA ALA A 15 3.43 6.54 12.06
C ALA A 15 4.92 6.36 11.75
N ALA A 16 5.27 5.69 10.65
CA ALA A 16 6.66 5.52 10.24
C ALA A 16 7.36 6.84 9.90
N SER A 17 6.68 7.76 9.20
CA SER A 17 7.24 9.09 8.88
C SER A 17 7.44 9.94 10.13
N ALA A 18 6.51 9.92 11.09
CA ALA A 18 6.67 10.60 12.36
C ALA A 18 7.85 10.04 13.18
N CYS A 19 8.08 8.72 13.14
CA CYS A 19 9.22 8.08 13.82
C CYS A 19 10.60 8.49 13.28
N ILE A 20 10.67 9.05 12.06
CA ILE A 20 11.92 9.61 11.50
C ILE A 20 12.02 11.13 11.65
N GLY A 21 11.12 11.75 12.42
CA GLY A 21 11.14 13.19 12.72
C GLY A 21 10.54 14.07 11.62
N ALA A 22 9.69 13.55 10.74
CA ALA A 22 8.98 14.33 9.74
C ALA A 22 7.73 15.01 10.34
N ASP A 23 7.46 16.25 9.95
CA ASP A 23 6.16 16.88 10.17
C ASP A 23 5.15 16.28 9.18
N VAL A 24 4.13 15.60 9.71
CA VAL A 24 3.19 14.83 8.89
C VAL A 24 1.81 15.48 8.91
N ALA A 25 1.27 15.70 7.70
CA ALA A 25 -0.14 16.03 7.52
C ALA A 25 -0.85 14.94 6.71
N GLY A 26 -2.07 14.60 7.11
CA GLY A 26 -2.89 13.58 6.45
C GLY A 26 -4.19 14.16 5.91
N LEU A 27 -4.56 13.80 4.67
CA LEU A 27 -5.87 14.00 4.09
C LEU A 27 -6.46 12.64 3.71
N ALA A 28 -7.56 12.27 4.31
CA ALA A 28 -8.23 11.00 4.04
C ALA A 28 -9.73 11.08 4.37
N LEU A 29 -10.50 10.13 3.86
CA LEU A 29 -11.84 9.87 4.36
C LEU A 29 -11.78 9.37 5.81
N ALA A 30 -12.89 9.51 6.54
CA ALA A 30 -13.02 8.88 7.85
C ALA A 30 -12.74 7.36 7.77
N PRO A 31 -12.14 6.75 8.81
CA PRO A 31 -11.92 5.32 8.85
C PRO A 31 -13.21 4.54 8.59
N ALA A 32 -13.14 3.55 7.68
CA ALA A 32 -14.30 2.79 7.22
C ALA A 32 -14.51 1.47 7.98
N THR A 33 -13.56 1.09 8.84
CA THR A 33 -13.61 -0.16 9.61
C THR A 33 -13.56 0.10 11.10
N GLU A 34 -14.20 -0.76 11.87
CA GLU A 34 -14.09 -0.81 13.32
C GLU A 34 -13.76 -2.25 13.74
N PRO A 35 -12.59 -2.45 14.37
CA PRO A 35 -11.58 -1.42 14.68
C PRO A 35 -10.86 -0.88 13.43
N SER A 36 -10.13 0.23 13.60
CA SER A 36 -9.20 0.75 12.60
C SER A 36 -7.86 1.08 13.24
N LEU A 37 -6.75 0.84 12.54
CA LEU A 37 -5.42 1.16 13.06
C LEU A 37 -5.28 2.65 13.39
N PHE A 38 -5.87 3.52 12.57
CA PHE A 38 -5.82 4.97 12.76
C PHE A 38 -6.38 5.39 14.12
N VAL A 39 -7.51 4.81 14.50
CA VAL A 39 -8.16 5.09 15.80
C VAL A 39 -7.46 4.33 16.93
N ALA A 40 -7.25 3.02 16.76
CA ALA A 40 -6.70 2.16 17.81
C ALA A 40 -5.28 2.56 18.24
N ALA A 41 -4.46 3.04 17.31
CA ALA A 41 -3.10 3.48 17.59
C ALA A 41 -2.98 5.00 17.80
N ASN A 42 -4.08 5.74 17.93
CA ASN A 42 -4.12 7.20 18.12
C ASN A 42 -3.23 7.97 17.13
N VAL A 43 -3.25 7.57 15.86
CA VAL A 43 -2.35 8.15 14.84
C VAL A 43 -2.60 9.65 14.65
N ALA A 44 -3.84 10.11 14.87
CA ALA A 44 -4.21 11.52 14.78
C ALA A 44 -3.44 12.42 15.75
N ASP A 45 -3.01 11.90 16.91
CA ASP A 45 -2.30 12.69 17.92
C ASP A 45 -0.88 13.11 17.48
N GLY A 46 -0.31 12.39 16.51
CA GLY A 46 1.03 12.62 15.99
C GLY A 46 1.09 13.35 14.64
N ILE A 47 -0.07 13.73 14.06
CA ILE A 47 -0.14 14.32 12.72
C ILE A 47 -1.20 15.41 12.62
N ALA A 48 -1.07 16.34 11.67
CA ALA A 48 -2.16 17.24 11.28
C ALA A 48 -3.16 16.50 10.39
N SER A 49 -4.27 16.00 10.96
CA SER A 49 -5.25 15.19 10.26
C SER A 49 -6.43 16.02 9.72
N THR A 50 -6.74 15.84 8.44
CA THR A 50 -7.90 16.44 7.76
C THR A 50 -8.78 15.34 7.17
N ILE A 51 -10.07 15.36 7.48
CA ILE A 51 -11.05 14.48 6.83
C ILE A 51 -11.53 15.16 5.55
N GLY A 52 -11.36 14.47 4.42
CA GLY A 52 -11.77 14.99 3.11
C GLY A 52 -11.64 13.95 2.00
N ASP A 53 -12.26 14.25 0.86
CA ASP A 53 -12.32 13.36 -0.30
C ASP A 53 -11.44 13.90 -1.42
N ILE A 54 -10.54 13.07 -1.96
CA ILE A 54 -9.65 13.46 -3.07
C ILE A 54 -10.40 13.69 -4.40
N ARG A 55 -11.66 13.27 -4.49
CA ARG A 55 -12.53 13.57 -5.64
C ARG A 55 -12.97 15.04 -5.69
N ASP A 56 -12.87 15.75 -4.56
CA ASP A 56 -13.07 17.19 -4.50
C ASP A 56 -11.72 17.92 -4.62
N PHE A 57 -11.51 18.53 -5.78
CA PHE A 57 -10.26 19.25 -6.05
C PHE A 57 -10.03 20.43 -5.06
N ALA A 58 -11.08 21.13 -4.64
CA ALA A 58 -10.94 22.24 -3.71
C ALA A 58 -10.41 21.76 -2.37
N THR A 59 -10.95 20.66 -1.84
CA THR A 59 -10.48 20.02 -0.60
C THR A 59 -9.00 19.63 -0.69
N VAL A 60 -8.58 19.02 -1.81
CA VAL A 60 -7.17 18.61 -2.01
C VAL A 60 -6.25 19.83 -2.09
N ARG A 61 -6.62 20.83 -2.91
CA ARG A 61 -5.85 22.07 -3.09
C ARG A 61 -5.67 22.79 -1.77
N ASP A 62 -6.75 22.97 -1.01
CA ASP A 62 -6.73 23.74 0.23
C ASP A 62 -5.94 23.04 1.33
N ALA A 63 -5.99 21.69 1.40
CA ALA A 63 -5.16 20.91 2.31
C ALA A 63 -3.67 21.04 1.97
N ILE A 64 -3.27 20.89 0.70
CA ILE A 64 -1.88 21.02 0.27
C ILE A 64 -1.38 22.45 0.45
N ALA A 65 -2.18 23.47 0.11
CA ALA A 65 -1.82 24.87 0.29
C ALA A 65 -1.65 25.26 1.78
N ARG A 66 -2.45 24.69 2.67
CA ARG A 66 -2.38 24.92 4.12
C ARG A 66 -1.10 24.35 4.72
N HIS A 67 -0.76 23.10 4.38
CA HIS A 67 0.36 22.39 5.00
C HIS A 67 1.68 22.59 4.27
N ARG A 68 1.67 23.05 3.01
CA ARG A 68 2.84 23.32 2.17
C ARG A 68 3.90 22.21 2.23
N PRO A 69 3.53 20.93 1.98
CA PRO A 69 4.44 19.83 2.14
C PRO A 69 5.55 19.86 1.10
N GLN A 70 6.74 19.39 1.46
CA GLN A 70 7.82 19.17 0.48
C GLN A 70 7.60 17.86 -0.29
N VAL A 71 6.95 16.88 0.34
CA VAL A 71 6.68 15.55 -0.21
C VAL A 71 5.21 15.21 -0.06
N ILE A 72 4.62 14.67 -1.11
CA ILE A 72 3.30 14.05 -1.08
C ILE A 72 3.44 12.56 -1.37
N ILE A 73 3.00 11.71 -0.44
CA ILE A 73 2.84 10.26 -0.68
C ILE A 73 1.36 10.01 -0.89
N HIS A 74 0.98 9.80 -2.16
CA HIS A 74 -0.42 9.64 -2.56
C HIS A 74 -0.84 8.17 -2.47
N LEU A 75 -1.42 7.81 -1.30
CA LEU A 75 -1.93 6.46 -1.00
C LEU A 75 -3.45 6.33 -1.20
N ALA A 76 -4.17 7.45 -1.23
CA ALA A 76 -5.63 7.44 -1.30
C ALA A 76 -6.12 6.76 -2.57
N ALA A 77 -6.99 5.77 -2.42
CA ALA A 77 -7.57 5.01 -3.52
C ALA A 77 -8.80 4.25 -3.06
N GLN A 78 -9.68 3.86 -3.99
CA GLN A 78 -10.61 2.75 -3.80
C GLN A 78 -9.85 1.45 -4.13
N PRO A 79 -9.48 0.58 -3.14
CA PRO A 79 -8.52 -0.51 -3.34
C PRO A 79 -9.16 -1.89 -3.51
N LEU A 80 -10.49 -2.02 -3.40
CA LEU A 80 -11.18 -3.31 -3.41
C LEU A 80 -11.67 -3.66 -4.81
N VAL A 81 -11.25 -4.81 -5.31
CA VAL A 81 -11.67 -5.33 -6.62
C VAL A 81 -13.18 -5.60 -6.63
N SER A 82 -13.73 -6.23 -5.57
CA SER A 82 -15.16 -6.50 -5.46
C SER A 82 -16.01 -5.23 -5.55
N LYS A 83 -15.60 -4.16 -4.86
CA LYS A 83 -16.27 -2.86 -4.94
C LYS A 83 -16.16 -2.23 -6.32
N SER A 84 -15.03 -2.42 -7.03
CA SER A 84 -14.86 -1.85 -8.36
C SER A 84 -15.84 -2.42 -9.40
N PHE A 85 -16.28 -3.65 -9.23
CA PHE A 85 -17.34 -4.23 -10.05
C PHE A 85 -18.72 -3.67 -9.69
N ALA A 86 -18.97 -3.40 -8.41
CA ALA A 86 -20.24 -2.84 -7.94
C ALA A 86 -20.38 -1.34 -8.30
N ASP A 87 -19.28 -0.58 -8.23
CA ASP A 87 -19.25 0.85 -8.54
C ASP A 87 -17.96 1.23 -9.30
N PRO A 88 -17.93 0.96 -10.62
CA PRO A 88 -16.77 1.30 -11.44
C PRO A 88 -16.58 2.83 -11.58
N ILE A 89 -17.65 3.62 -11.60
CA ILE A 89 -17.55 5.08 -11.76
C ILE A 89 -16.87 5.70 -10.55
N GLU A 90 -17.27 5.36 -9.32
CA GLU A 90 -16.58 5.82 -8.10
C GLU A 90 -15.12 5.39 -8.10
N THR A 91 -14.83 4.17 -8.58
CA THR A 91 -13.48 3.62 -8.64
C THR A 91 -12.57 4.46 -9.57
N PHE A 92 -13.03 4.78 -10.79
CA PHE A 92 -12.27 5.64 -11.70
C PHE A 92 -12.19 7.09 -11.20
N ALA A 93 -13.28 7.65 -10.66
CA ALA A 93 -13.30 9.00 -10.11
C ALA A 93 -12.29 9.14 -8.95
N THR A 94 -12.17 8.13 -8.08
CA THR A 94 -11.22 8.14 -6.98
C THR A 94 -9.79 7.89 -7.47
N ASN A 95 -9.57 6.82 -8.24
CA ASN A 95 -8.21 6.36 -8.52
C ASN A 95 -7.54 7.17 -9.64
N ALA A 96 -8.27 7.49 -10.72
CA ALA A 96 -7.70 8.23 -11.84
C ALA A 96 -7.86 9.74 -11.67
N LEU A 97 -9.09 10.23 -11.49
CA LEU A 97 -9.35 11.67 -11.39
C LEU A 97 -8.82 12.23 -10.05
N GLY A 98 -8.99 11.51 -8.94
CA GLY A 98 -8.40 11.91 -7.65
C GLY A 98 -6.88 12.01 -7.70
N THR A 99 -6.18 11.15 -8.44
CA THR A 99 -4.74 11.28 -8.71
C THR A 99 -4.43 12.56 -9.49
N ALA A 100 -5.24 12.90 -10.51
CA ALA A 100 -5.07 14.17 -11.24
C ALA A 100 -5.25 15.38 -10.31
N HIS A 101 -6.22 15.36 -9.41
CA HIS A 101 -6.42 16.43 -8.41
C HIS A 101 -5.20 16.62 -7.50
N VAL A 102 -4.61 15.53 -6.99
CA VAL A 102 -3.41 15.60 -6.16
C VAL A 102 -2.23 16.17 -6.93
N LEU A 103 -2.00 15.71 -8.16
CA LEU A 103 -0.90 16.18 -8.99
C LEU A 103 -1.07 17.63 -9.43
N GLU A 104 -2.29 18.06 -9.75
CA GLU A 104 -2.57 19.46 -10.08
C GLU A 104 -2.37 20.37 -8.88
N ALA A 105 -2.86 20.00 -7.69
CA ALA A 105 -2.64 20.77 -6.49
C ALA A 105 -1.15 20.84 -6.10
N ALA A 106 -0.40 19.76 -6.30
CA ALA A 106 1.06 19.73 -6.13
C ALA A 106 1.76 20.70 -7.09
N ARG A 107 1.37 20.70 -8.37
CA ARG A 107 1.90 21.63 -9.40
C ARG A 107 1.67 23.09 -9.05
N LEU A 108 0.54 23.40 -8.42
CA LEU A 108 0.16 24.76 -8.02
C LEU A 108 0.81 25.23 -6.72
N THR A 109 1.48 24.34 -5.97
CA THR A 109 2.09 24.65 -4.67
C THR A 109 3.63 24.64 -4.79
N PRO A 110 4.30 25.79 -4.76
CA PRO A 110 5.75 25.90 -5.01
C PRO A 110 6.65 25.14 -4.04
N ASP A 111 6.16 24.86 -2.83
CA ASP A 111 6.92 24.11 -1.81
C ASP A 111 7.00 22.62 -2.11
N VAL A 112 6.07 22.07 -2.88
CA VAL A 112 6.06 20.64 -3.23
C VAL A 112 7.20 20.34 -4.20
N LYS A 113 8.12 19.48 -3.77
CA LYS A 113 9.27 19.03 -4.56
C LYS A 113 9.09 17.64 -5.13
N ALA A 114 8.32 16.80 -4.43
CA ALA A 114 8.18 15.39 -4.78
C ALA A 114 6.76 14.87 -4.56
N VAL A 115 6.28 14.02 -5.50
CA VAL A 115 5.06 13.23 -5.35
C VAL A 115 5.38 11.77 -5.65
N VAL A 116 5.05 10.88 -4.70
CA VAL A 116 5.11 9.43 -4.89
C VAL A 116 3.68 8.91 -4.98
N CYS A 117 3.26 8.50 -6.19
CA CYS A 117 1.95 7.92 -6.43
C CYS A 117 1.99 6.41 -6.19
N ILE A 118 1.20 5.94 -5.23
CA ILE A 118 1.17 4.51 -4.89
C ILE A 118 0.15 3.80 -5.75
N THR A 119 0.64 2.82 -6.51
CA THR A 119 -0.19 2.00 -7.40
C THR A 119 -0.14 0.52 -7.00
N THR A 120 -0.24 -0.39 -7.93
CA THR A 120 -0.40 -1.83 -7.63
C THR A 120 0.29 -2.67 -8.70
N ASP A 121 0.64 -3.90 -8.37
CA ASP A 121 1.05 -4.95 -9.30
C ASP A 121 0.00 -5.26 -10.38
N LYS A 122 -1.28 -4.97 -10.10
CA LYS A 122 -2.40 -5.23 -11.02
C LYS A 122 -2.53 -4.22 -12.17
N VAL A 123 -1.65 -3.22 -12.27
CA VAL A 123 -1.66 -2.26 -13.38
C VAL A 123 -1.25 -2.89 -14.70
N TYR A 124 -0.53 -4.00 -14.66
CA TYR A 124 -0.02 -4.67 -15.85
C TYR A 124 -1.12 -5.40 -16.62
N ARG A 125 -0.97 -5.43 -17.94
CA ARG A 125 -1.72 -6.34 -18.79
C ARG A 125 -1.30 -7.76 -18.47
N ASP A 126 -2.25 -8.59 -18.09
CA ASP A 126 -2.00 -10.01 -17.83
C ASP A 126 -1.56 -10.73 -19.12
N GLN A 127 -0.35 -11.27 -19.10
CA GLN A 127 0.28 -11.95 -20.22
C GLN A 127 0.26 -13.48 -20.06
N ASP A 128 -0.23 -13.99 -18.92
CA ASP A 128 -0.25 -15.41 -18.58
C ASP A 128 1.13 -16.10 -18.77
N TRP A 129 2.20 -15.40 -18.41
CA TRP A 129 3.58 -15.89 -18.50
C TRP A 129 4.19 -16.17 -17.12
N VAL A 130 5.39 -16.80 -17.11
CA VAL A 130 6.08 -17.22 -15.88
C VAL A 130 7.04 -16.16 -15.31
N TRP A 131 7.30 -15.09 -16.04
CA TRP A 131 8.24 -14.03 -15.63
C TRP A 131 7.57 -12.97 -14.77
N GLY A 132 8.35 -12.37 -13.88
CA GLY A 132 7.95 -11.17 -13.17
C GLY A 132 7.77 -9.97 -14.12
N TYR A 133 6.76 -9.13 -13.85
CA TYR A 133 6.52 -7.91 -14.63
C TYR A 133 7.55 -6.85 -14.31
N ARG A 134 8.08 -6.22 -15.36
CA ARG A 134 9.02 -5.10 -15.30
C ARG A 134 8.31 -3.78 -15.50
N GLU A 135 8.94 -2.69 -15.10
CA GLU A 135 8.33 -1.36 -15.14
C GLU A 135 7.91 -0.90 -16.53
N GLN A 136 8.56 -1.41 -17.60
CA GLN A 136 8.25 -1.11 -19.00
C GLN A 136 7.20 -2.03 -19.62
N ASP A 137 6.76 -3.06 -18.93
CA ASP A 137 5.74 -3.97 -19.47
C ASP A 137 4.39 -3.27 -19.63
N PRO A 138 3.58 -3.68 -20.62
CA PRO A 138 2.34 -2.99 -20.95
C PRO A 138 1.36 -2.89 -19.78
N LEU A 139 0.80 -1.70 -19.60
CA LEU A 139 -0.31 -1.47 -18.68
C LEU A 139 -1.63 -1.99 -19.27
N GLY A 140 -2.59 -2.35 -18.40
CA GLY A 140 -3.92 -2.74 -18.83
C GLY A 140 -4.57 -3.81 -17.94
N GLY A 141 -5.25 -3.40 -16.90
CA GLY A 141 -5.98 -4.31 -16.00
C GLY A 141 -7.26 -4.87 -16.61
N LYS A 142 -7.65 -6.07 -16.21
CA LYS A 142 -8.87 -6.76 -16.68
C LYS A 142 -10.16 -6.32 -15.94
N ASP A 143 -10.02 -5.72 -14.78
CA ASP A 143 -11.12 -5.28 -13.94
C ASP A 143 -11.08 -3.75 -13.72
N PRO A 144 -12.18 -3.11 -13.29
CA PRO A 144 -12.23 -1.65 -13.14
C PRO A 144 -11.21 -1.10 -12.13
N TYR A 145 -10.87 -1.83 -11.06
CA TYR A 145 -9.83 -1.42 -10.13
C TYR A 145 -8.46 -1.38 -10.81
N SER A 146 -8.08 -2.47 -11.45
CA SER A 146 -6.79 -2.61 -12.14
C SER A 146 -6.64 -1.58 -13.25
N ALA A 147 -7.68 -1.40 -14.06
CA ALA A 147 -7.74 -0.39 -15.12
C ALA A 147 -7.65 1.04 -14.56
N SER A 148 -8.36 1.35 -13.47
CA SER A 148 -8.32 2.69 -12.85
C SER A 148 -6.94 3.03 -12.29
N LYS A 149 -6.21 2.04 -11.75
CA LYS A 149 -4.84 2.23 -11.26
C LYS A 149 -3.85 2.39 -12.42
N ALA A 150 -4.05 1.69 -13.54
CA ALA A 150 -3.29 1.94 -14.77
C ALA A 150 -3.55 3.35 -15.32
N CYS A 151 -4.80 3.83 -15.32
CA CYS A 151 -5.13 5.22 -15.66
C CYS A 151 -4.42 6.23 -14.75
N ALA A 152 -4.37 5.98 -13.44
CA ALA A 152 -3.63 6.83 -12.50
C ALA A 152 -2.15 6.96 -12.87
N GLU A 153 -1.51 5.87 -13.34
CA GLU A 153 -0.12 5.92 -13.81
C GLU A 153 0.05 6.70 -15.11
N LEU A 154 -0.90 6.59 -16.04
CA LEU A 154 -0.89 7.40 -17.27
C LEU A 154 -1.06 8.89 -16.95
N VAL A 155 -1.93 9.24 -16.00
CA VAL A 155 -2.05 10.61 -15.49
C VAL A 155 -0.72 11.08 -14.90
N ALA A 156 -0.10 10.30 -14.02
CA ALA A 156 1.19 10.64 -13.43
C ALA A 156 2.30 10.80 -14.48
N ALA A 157 2.34 9.93 -15.49
CA ALA A 157 3.31 10.03 -16.60
C ALA A 157 3.12 11.31 -17.41
N SER A 158 1.89 11.72 -17.69
CA SER A 158 1.58 12.98 -18.38
C SER A 158 2.05 14.20 -17.59
N TYR A 159 1.77 14.26 -16.28
CA TYR A 159 2.27 15.34 -15.43
C TYR A 159 3.79 15.35 -15.34
N ARG A 160 4.42 14.19 -15.19
CA ARG A 160 5.89 14.05 -15.15
C ARG A 160 6.54 14.63 -16.41
N ALA A 161 6.07 14.26 -17.59
CA ALA A 161 6.58 14.77 -18.88
C ALA A 161 6.40 16.29 -18.98
N THR A 162 5.19 16.79 -18.72
CA THR A 162 4.87 18.22 -18.82
C THR A 162 5.68 19.09 -17.84
N LEU A 163 5.87 18.63 -16.61
CA LEU A 163 6.62 19.37 -15.60
C LEU A 163 8.13 19.33 -15.85
N ALA A 164 8.65 18.22 -16.39
CA ALA A 164 10.05 18.13 -16.81
C ALA A 164 10.38 19.15 -17.90
N GLU A 165 9.52 19.31 -18.90
CA GLU A 165 9.68 20.28 -20.01
C GLU A 165 9.63 21.73 -19.51
N ARG A 166 8.74 22.04 -18.56
CA ARG A 166 8.56 23.40 -18.05
C ARG A 166 9.55 23.80 -16.95
N GLY A 167 10.42 22.89 -16.51
CA GLY A 167 11.40 23.17 -15.45
C GLY A 167 10.78 23.40 -14.06
N ASN A 168 9.53 23.03 -13.84
CA ASN A 168 8.76 23.35 -12.62
C ASN A 168 9.10 22.48 -11.39
N GLY A 169 10.24 21.87 -11.33
CA GLY A 169 10.82 21.37 -10.07
C GLY A 169 10.12 20.20 -9.36
N VAL A 170 8.85 19.93 -9.57
CA VAL A 170 8.15 18.79 -8.92
C VAL A 170 8.50 17.49 -9.62
N LEU A 171 9.13 16.58 -8.89
CA LEU A 171 9.48 15.23 -9.38
C LEU A 171 8.40 14.24 -8.99
N ILE A 172 7.95 13.41 -9.94
CA ILE A 172 6.84 12.48 -9.76
C ILE A 172 7.30 11.05 -10.04
N SER A 173 7.00 10.13 -9.12
CA SER A 173 7.24 8.69 -9.27
C SER A 173 5.98 7.89 -9.06
N ASN A 174 5.87 6.75 -9.75
CA ASN A 174 4.90 5.72 -9.43
C ASN A 174 5.59 4.59 -8.67
N ALA A 175 4.99 4.11 -7.58
CA ALA A 175 5.48 2.99 -6.79
C ALA A 175 4.43 1.87 -6.81
N ARG A 176 4.76 0.75 -7.49
CA ARG A 176 3.92 -0.43 -7.61
C ARG A 176 4.28 -1.41 -6.52
N GLY A 177 3.28 -1.94 -5.86
CA GLY A 177 3.43 -2.99 -4.87
C GLY A 177 2.15 -3.83 -4.79
N GLY A 178 2.25 -5.06 -4.32
CA GLY A 178 1.11 -5.97 -4.20
C GLY A 178 1.27 -6.93 -3.03
N ASN A 179 0.17 -7.62 -2.71
CA ASN A 179 0.13 -8.70 -1.71
C ASN A 179 0.71 -8.30 -0.34
N ILE A 180 0.36 -7.09 0.08
CA ILE A 180 0.85 -6.46 1.31
C ILE A 180 0.09 -7.03 2.49
N ILE A 181 0.82 -7.49 3.51
CA ILE A 181 0.29 -7.91 4.80
C ILE A 181 0.95 -7.14 5.95
N GLY A 182 0.28 -7.06 7.08
CA GLY A 182 0.76 -6.34 8.27
C GLY A 182 -0.38 -6.16 9.26
N GLY A 183 -0.05 -5.72 10.45
CA GLY A 183 -1.04 -5.44 11.48
C GLY A 183 -1.98 -4.28 11.17
N GLY A 184 -3.19 -4.33 11.71
CA GLY A 184 -4.12 -3.21 11.68
C GLY A 184 -4.95 -3.04 10.40
N ASP A 185 -5.02 -4.03 9.52
CA ASP A 185 -5.99 -4.11 8.43
C ASP A 185 -7.20 -4.93 8.87
N TRP A 186 -8.40 -4.36 8.76
CA TRP A 186 -9.67 -5.06 9.03
C TRP A 186 -10.60 -5.06 7.82
N SER A 187 -10.08 -4.75 6.63
CA SER A 187 -10.87 -4.73 5.39
C SER A 187 -11.49 -6.11 5.13
N ALA A 188 -12.72 -6.11 4.63
CA ALA A 188 -13.38 -7.33 4.18
C ALA A 188 -12.71 -7.91 2.91
N ASP A 189 -12.96 -9.17 2.62
CA ASP A 189 -12.47 -9.89 1.45
C ASP A 189 -10.94 -9.94 1.32
N ARG A 190 -10.21 -9.88 2.45
CA ARG A 190 -8.77 -10.03 2.51
C ARG A 190 -8.38 -11.17 3.44
N ILE A 191 -7.43 -11.97 2.98
CA ILE A 191 -7.08 -13.24 3.62
C ILE A 191 -6.60 -13.08 5.08
N VAL A 192 -5.76 -12.08 5.40
CA VAL A 192 -5.29 -11.85 6.77
C VAL A 192 -6.40 -11.36 7.69
N PRO A 193 -7.16 -10.29 7.36
CA PRO A 193 -8.35 -9.91 8.12
C PRO A 193 -9.38 -11.05 8.29
N ASP A 194 -9.60 -11.87 7.24
CA ASP A 194 -10.51 -13.02 7.32
C ASP A 194 -9.98 -14.09 8.29
N PHE A 195 -8.67 -14.36 8.27
CA PHE A 195 -8.00 -15.22 9.24
C PHE A 195 -8.17 -14.69 10.68
N VAL A 196 -7.94 -13.41 10.89
CA VAL A 196 -8.11 -12.78 12.21
C VAL A 196 -9.52 -12.91 12.73
N ARG A 197 -10.53 -12.64 11.88
CA ARG A 197 -11.96 -12.83 12.24
C ARG A 197 -12.28 -14.28 12.56
N ALA A 198 -11.73 -15.22 11.82
CA ALA A 198 -11.91 -16.66 12.07
C ALA A 198 -11.35 -17.06 13.45
N VAL A 199 -10.12 -16.64 13.76
CA VAL A 199 -9.47 -16.96 15.04
C VAL A 199 -10.19 -16.31 16.22
N THR A 200 -10.44 -15.01 16.16
CA THR A 200 -11.08 -14.25 17.26
C THR A 200 -12.53 -14.65 17.47
N GLY A 201 -13.26 -14.96 16.40
CA GLY A 201 -14.65 -15.42 16.43
C GLY A 201 -14.81 -16.92 16.69
N ARG A 202 -13.71 -17.68 16.72
CA ARG A 202 -13.72 -19.17 16.76
C ARG A 202 -14.56 -19.77 15.62
N LEU A 203 -14.41 -19.20 14.44
CA LEU A 203 -15.13 -19.60 13.22
C LEU A 203 -14.14 -20.27 12.24
N PRO A 204 -14.64 -21.08 11.30
CA PRO A 204 -13.80 -21.57 10.21
C PRO A 204 -13.41 -20.43 9.25
N ILE A 205 -12.23 -20.57 8.62
CA ILE A 205 -11.81 -19.71 7.50
C ILE A 205 -12.16 -20.37 6.18
N SER A 206 -12.76 -19.60 5.26
CA SER A 206 -13.11 -20.08 3.92
C SER A 206 -12.01 -19.71 2.91
N LEU A 207 -11.38 -20.70 2.28
CA LEU A 207 -10.39 -20.52 1.23
C LEU A 207 -11.00 -20.83 -0.14
N ARG A 208 -11.04 -19.81 -1.02
CA ARG A 208 -11.59 -19.96 -2.39
C ARG A 208 -10.55 -20.48 -3.38
N ASN A 209 -9.30 -20.02 -3.29
CA ASN A 209 -8.19 -20.39 -4.16
C ASN A 209 -6.93 -20.70 -3.33
N PRO A 210 -6.88 -21.84 -2.60
CA PRO A 210 -5.77 -22.14 -1.69
C PRO A 210 -4.42 -22.27 -2.40
N GLY A 211 -4.42 -22.73 -3.66
CA GLY A 211 -3.21 -22.87 -4.49
C GLY A 211 -2.74 -21.60 -5.21
N ALA A 212 -3.45 -20.49 -5.09
CA ALA A 212 -3.02 -19.24 -5.75
C ALA A 212 -1.73 -18.71 -5.12
N VAL A 213 -0.67 -18.59 -5.93
CA VAL A 213 0.65 -18.10 -5.48
C VAL A 213 0.68 -16.58 -5.49
N ARG A 214 1.18 -15.99 -4.39
CA ARG A 214 1.32 -14.53 -4.24
C ARG A 214 2.66 -14.19 -3.60
N PRO A 215 3.30 -13.09 -4.03
CA PRO A 215 4.53 -12.57 -3.43
C PRO A 215 4.19 -11.74 -2.18
N TRP A 216 4.09 -12.41 -1.03
CA TRP A 216 3.71 -11.79 0.24
C TRP A 216 4.82 -10.90 0.77
N GLN A 217 4.49 -9.66 1.15
CA GLN A 217 5.46 -8.75 1.74
C GLN A 217 4.86 -7.93 2.89
N HIS A 218 5.71 -7.59 3.84
CA HIS A 218 5.29 -6.76 4.96
C HIS A 218 5.07 -5.31 4.52
N VAL A 219 4.03 -4.67 5.06
CA VAL A 219 3.69 -3.27 4.75
C VAL A 219 4.88 -2.31 4.91
N MET A 220 5.74 -2.55 5.91
CA MET A 220 6.93 -1.73 6.15
C MET A 220 7.97 -1.79 5.03
N ALA A 221 8.02 -2.90 4.26
CA ALA A 221 8.91 -2.99 3.10
C ALA A 221 8.54 -1.95 2.03
N LEU A 222 7.25 -1.79 1.77
CA LEU A 222 6.75 -0.79 0.84
C LEU A 222 6.91 0.63 1.38
N VAL A 223 6.57 0.86 2.66
CA VAL A 223 6.76 2.17 3.30
C VAL A 223 8.23 2.59 3.21
N HIS A 224 9.17 1.69 3.47
CA HIS A 224 10.60 1.94 3.29
C HIS A 224 10.93 2.34 1.85
N GLY A 225 10.44 1.59 0.85
CA GLY A 225 10.64 1.93 -0.56
C GLY A 225 10.07 3.31 -0.93
N TYR A 226 8.92 3.67 -0.41
CA TYR A 226 8.30 4.97 -0.65
C TYR A 226 9.13 6.12 -0.03
N LEU A 227 9.67 5.91 1.17
CA LEU A 227 10.53 6.90 1.83
C LEU A 227 11.88 7.05 1.11
N VAL A 228 12.48 5.96 0.64
CA VAL A 228 13.70 6.01 -0.19
C VAL A 228 13.44 6.79 -1.48
N LEU A 229 12.35 6.52 -2.19
CA LEU A 229 11.94 7.28 -3.38
C LEU A 229 11.76 8.76 -3.05
N ALA A 230 11.01 9.07 -2.01
CA ALA A 230 10.74 10.44 -1.59
C ALA A 230 12.06 11.20 -1.30
N ALA A 231 12.98 10.58 -0.58
CA ALA A 231 14.29 11.16 -0.27
C ALA A 231 15.12 11.46 -1.54
N ARG A 232 15.16 10.52 -2.50
CA ARG A 232 15.85 10.71 -3.78
C ARG A 232 15.25 11.85 -4.59
N LEU A 233 13.92 11.91 -4.68
CA LEU A 233 13.21 12.97 -5.40
C LEU A 233 13.44 14.34 -4.78
N VAL A 234 13.37 14.47 -3.44
CA VAL A 234 13.65 15.73 -2.74
C VAL A 234 15.10 16.18 -2.93
N ALA A 235 16.03 15.24 -3.00
CA ALA A 235 17.44 15.52 -3.34
C ALA A 235 17.65 15.96 -4.80
N GLY A 236 16.59 15.99 -5.62
CA GLY A 236 16.66 16.40 -7.02
C GLY A 236 17.11 15.32 -8.00
N ASP A 237 17.10 14.05 -7.58
CA ASP A 237 17.45 12.93 -8.44
C ASP A 237 16.35 12.69 -9.48
N ARG A 238 16.56 13.23 -10.67
CA ARG A 238 15.61 13.10 -11.80
C ARG A 238 15.47 11.66 -12.31
N ALA A 239 16.47 10.80 -12.11
CA ALA A 239 16.38 9.40 -12.50
C ALA A 239 15.42 8.61 -11.60
N ALA A 240 15.20 9.08 -10.37
CA ALA A 240 14.17 8.51 -9.50
C ALA A 240 12.74 8.87 -9.92
N ALA A 241 12.54 9.92 -10.74
CA ALA A 241 11.22 10.33 -11.24
C ALA A 241 10.74 9.39 -12.36
N ASP A 242 10.44 8.14 -12.01
CA ASP A 242 10.06 7.06 -12.91
C ASP A 242 9.08 6.08 -12.25
N ASN A 243 8.77 4.98 -12.93
CA ASN A 243 7.98 3.88 -12.38
C ASN A 243 8.91 2.90 -11.65
N TRP A 244 8.46 2.38 -10.50
CA TRP A 244 9.23 1.49 -9.65
C TRP A 244 8.41 0.32 -9.16
N ASN A 245 8.93 -0.89 -9.30
CA ASN A 245 8.37 -2.10 -8.72
C ASN A 245 9.01 -2.38 -7.36
N PHE A 246 8.18 -2.54 -6.35
CA PHE A 246 8.57 -2.96 -5.01
C PHE A 246 7.93 -4.31 -4.69
N GLY A 247 8.62 -5.38 -5.02
CA GLY A 247 8.23 -6.77 -4.73
C GLY A 247 9.18 -7.41 -3.73
N PRO A 248 8.74 -8.46 -3.02
CA PRO A 248 9.59 -9.19 -2.10
C PRO A 248 10.68 -9.98 -2.83
N SER A 249 11.54 -10.63 -2.07
CA SER A 249 12.47 -11.63 -2.60
C SER A 249 11.72 -12.85 -3.19
N ASP A 250 12.36 -13.58 -4.09
CA ASP A 250 11.73 -14.69 -4.83
C ASP A 250 11.26 -15.82 -3.91
N ASP A 251 11.90 -16.00 -2.75
CA ASP A 251 11.50 -16.98 -1.73
C ASP A 251 10.19 -16.65 -1.00
N ALA A 252 9.68 -15.43 -1.14
CA ALA A 252 8.42 -14.99 -0.54
C ALA A 252 7.17 -15.35 -1.38
N ALA A 253 7.34 -15.88 -2.59
CA ALA A 253 6.23 -16.39 -3.38
C ALA A 253 5.71 -17.70 -2.77
N ARG A 254 4.56 -17.63 -2.10
CA ARG A 254 3.89 -18.76 -1.45
C ARG A 254 2.41 -18.75 -1.78
N ASN A 255 1.79 -19.92 -1.76
CA ASN A 255 0.36 -20.02 -1.97
C ASN A 255 -0.44 -19.52 -0.75
N VAL A 256 -1.73 -19.32 -0.96
CA VAL A 256 -2.64 -18.83 0.09
C VAL A 256 -2.73 -19.80 1.27
N GLN A 257 -2.68 -21.10 1.01
CA GLN A 257 -2.72 -22.13 2.05
C GLN A 257 -1.49 -22.04 2.94
N ASP A 258 -0.27 -21.92 2.36
CA ASP A 258 0.99 -21.76 3.11
C ASP A 258 0.92 -20.53 4.04
N LEU A 259 0.35 -19.43 3.55
CA LEU A 259 0.15 -18.23 4.37
C LEU A 259 -0.75 -18.51 5.57
N VAL A 260 -1.91 -19.13 5.36
CA VAL A 260 -2.88 -19.42 6.42
C VAL A 260 -2.31 -20.42 7.43
N GLU A 261 -1.61 -21.45 6.96
CA GLU A 261 -0.94 -22.43 7.81
C GLU A 261 0.15 -21.76 8.68
N ARG A 262 0.96 -20.86 8.10
CA ARG A 262 1.99 -20.13 8.85
C ARG A 262 1.39 -19.15 9.86
N LEU A 263 0.32 -18.41 9.50
CA LEU A 263 -0.41 -17.56 10.44
C LEU A 263 -0.96 -18.39 11.61
N GLY A 264 -1.52 -19.57 11.32
CA GLY A 264 -2.03 -20.49 12.32
C GLY A 264 -0.95 -21.05 13.25
N ALA A 265 0.24 -21.32 12.73
CA ALA A 265 1.39 -21.74 13.53
C ALA A 265 1.90 -20.63 14.47
N SER A 266 1.80 -19.36 14.04
CA SER A 266 2.28 -18.20 14.81
C SER A 266 1.26 -17.67 15.82
N TRP A 267 -0.01 -18.07 15.72
CA TRP A 267 -1.07 -17.65 16.65
C TRP A 267 -1.97 -18.82 17.03
N THR A 268 -3.06 -19.07 16.26
CA THR A 268 -4.03 -20.16 16.48
C THR A 268 -4.53 -20.64 15.13
N ARG A 269 -4.59 -21.95 14.96
CA ARG A 269 -5.05 -22.56 13.69
C ARG A 269 -6.59 -22.65 13.66
N PRO A 270 -7.29 -21.89 12.79
CA PRO A 270 -8.73 -22.08 12.60
C PRO A 270 -9.01 -23.33 11.77
N GLU A 271 -10.24 -23.81 11.81
CA GLU A 271 -10.72 -24.80 10.84
C GLU A 271 -10.73 -24.19 9.43
N ILE A 272 -10.28 -24.94 8.42
CA ILE A 272 -10.24 -24.49 7.02
C ILE A 272 -11.37 -25.17 6.26
N ILE A 273 -12.21 -24.36 5.62
CA ILE A 273 -13.25 -24.82 4.68
C ILE A 273 -12.84 -24.38 3.27
N TYR A 274 -12.87 -25.30 2.33
CA TYR A 274 -12.58 -25.01 0.93
C TYR A 274 -13.87 -24.69 0.19
N ALA A 275 -13.92 -23.50 -0.44
CA ALA A 275 -15.06 -23.02 -1.21
C ALA A 275 -14.66 -22.79 -2.67
N SER A 276 -15.62 -22.92 -3.58
CA SER A 276 -15.40 -22.59 -4.98
C SER A 276 -15.30 -21.07 -5.15
N GLY A 277 -14.27 -20.57 -5.87
CA GLY A 277 -14.12 -19.15 -6.21
C GLY A 277 -15.17 -18.69 -7.22
N SER A 278 -15.76 -17.52 -7.01
CA SER A 278 -16.76 -16.91 -7.91
C SER A 278 -16.15 -16.02 -9.00
N PHE A 279 -14.85 -15.65 -8.88
CA PHE A 279 -14.16 -14.78 -9.84
C PHE A 279 -12.85 -15.44 -10.32
N PRO A 280 -12.49 -15.28 -11.60
CA PRO A 280 -11.21 -15.71 -12.09
C PRO A 280 -10.10 -14.84 -11.49
N GLU A 281 -9.23 -15.44 -10.71
CA GLU A 281 -8.02 -14.81 -10.22
C GLU A 281 -6.81 -15.16 -11.08
N THR A 282 -5.91 -14.18 -11.30
CA THR A 282 -4.63 -14.43 -11.96
C THR A 282 -3.85 -15.49 -11.17
N ARG A 283 -3.39 -16.54 -11.85
CA ARG A 283 -2.68 -17.66 -11.22
C ARG A 283 -1.33 -17.25 -10.67
N PHE A 284 -0.63 -16.38 -11.40
CA PHE A 284 0.70 -15.92 -11.08
C PHE A 284 0.81 -14.42 -11.35
N LEU A 285 1.17 -13.65 -10.32
CA LEU A 285 1.43 -12.21 -10.42
C LEU A 285 2.66 -11.89 -9.58
N HIS A 286 3.76 -11.55 -10.22
CA HIS A 286 5.03 -11.27 -9.59
C HIS A 286 5.62 -9.99 -10.17
N LEU A 287 6.19 -9.14 -9.30
CA LEU A 287 6.92 -7.94 -9.70
C LEU A 287 8.42 -8.23 -9.77
N GLU A 288 9.03 -7.98 -10.90
CA GLU A 288 10.48 -7.93 -11.02
C GLU A 288 10.96 -6.60 -10.41
N SER A 289 11.83 -6.67 -9.41
CA SER A 289 12.25 -5.51 -8.60
C SER A 289 13.75 -5.24 -8.64
N THR A 290 14.48 -5.82 -9.60
CA THR A 290 15.93 -5.60 -9.76
C THR A 290 16.27 -4.13 -9.96
N LYS A 291 15.41 -3.37 -10.64
CA LYS A 291 15.57 -1.92 -10.79
C LYS A 291 15.63 -1.20 -9.44
N ALA A 292 14.69 -1.48 -8.53
CA ALA A 292 14.67 -0.88 -7.20
C ALA A 292 15.90 -1.33 -6.36
N ARG A 293 16.25 -2.61 -6.42
CA ARG A 293 17.43 -3.14 -5.73
C ARG A 293 18.71 -2.46 -6.22
N SER A 294 18.90 -2.36 -7.53
CA SER A 294 20.16 -1.88 -8.12
C SER A 294 20.30 -0.36 -8.08
N LEU A 295 19.23 0.39 -8.32
CA LEU A 295 19.30 1.85 -8.49
C LEU A 295 18.87 2.63 -7.24
N LEU A 296 18.02 2.07 -6.38
CA LEU A 296 17.62 2.68 -5.13
C LEU A 296 18.29 2.06 -3.89
N SER A 297 19.05 0.99 -4.06
CA SER A 297 19.60 0.18 -2.96
C SER A 297 18.50 -0.29 -1.99
N TRP A 298 17.30 -0.53 -2.53
CA TRP A 298 16.18 -1.00 -1.74
C TRP A 298 16.10 -2.53 -1.79
N THR A 299 16.15 -3.15 -0.63
CA THR A 299 15.95 -4.60 -0.47
C THR A 299 15.07 -4.83 0.76
N PRO A 300 13.96 -5.59 0.65
CA PRO A 300 13.15 -5.94 1.80
C PRO A 300 13.95 -6.87 2.73
N PRO A 301 14.11 -6.52 4.03
CA PRO A 301 14.98 -7.29 4.92
C PRO A 301 14.30 -8.55 5.50
N LEU A 302 12.97 -8.63 5.42
CA LEU A 302 12.21 -9.71 6.04
C LEU A 302 11.93 -10.84 5.05
N SER A 303 12.19 -12.07 5.47
CA SER A 303 11.74 -13.30 4.81
C SER A 303 10.22 -13.44 4.88
N PHE A 304 9.66 -14.40 4.13
CA PHE A 304 8.24 -14.76 4.22
C PHE A 304 7.85 -15.14 5.65
N ALA A 305 8.66 -15.95 6.32
CA ALA A 305 8.37 -16.41 7.69
C ALA A 305 8.29 -15.23 8.66
N GLU A 306 9.29 -14.33 8.66
CA GLU A 306 9.32 -13.15 9.52
C GLU A 306 8.18 -12.19 9.22
N THR A 307 7.84 -11.99 7.94
CA THR A 307 6.70 -11.18 7.51
C THR A 307 5.38 -11.69 8.10
N VAL A 308 5.16 -12.99 8.05
CA VAL A 308 3.94 -13.61 8.59
C VAL A 308 3.92 -13.59 10.11
N ASP A 309 5.05 -13.90 10.75
CA ASP A 309 5.16 -13.91 12.22
C ASP A 309 4.92 -12.51 12.81
N LEU A 310 5.50 -11.46 12.21
CA LEU A 310 5.24 -10.07 12.59
C LEU A 310 3.76 -9.71 12.43
N THR A 311 3.16 -10.09 11.31
CA THR A 311 1.74 -9.84 11.05
C THR A 311 0.87 -10.53 12.11
N ALA A 312 1.09 -11.82 12.36
CA ALA A 312 0.33 -12.59 13.33
C ALA A 312 0.50 -12.05 14.76
N SER A 313 1.74 -11.72 15.15
CA SER A 313 2.02 -11.18 16.48
C SER A 313 1.30 -9.87 16.75
N TRP A 314 1.21 -8.97 15.74
CA TRP A 314 0.47 -7.72 15.89
C TRP A 314 -0.99 -7.96 16.27
N TYR A 315 -1.68 -8.85 15.54
CA TYR A 315 -3.09 -9.14 15.81
C TYR A 315 -3.30 -9.92 17.12
N ARG A 316 -2.42 -10.85 17.43
CA ARG A 316 -2.45 -11.58 18.71
C ARG A 316 -2.32 -10.63 19.89
N ASP A 317 -1.31 -9.75 19.86
CA ASP A 317 -1.03 -8.80 20.93
C ASP A 317 -2.14 -7.76 21.06
N PHE A 318 -2.65 -7.25 19.93
CA PHE A 318 -3.82 -6.38 19.88
C PHE A 318 -5.08 -7.06 20.46
N SER A 319 -5.32 -8.33 20.14
CA SER A 319 -6.48 -9.06 20.66
C SER A 319 -6.39 -9.30 22.16
N ALA A 320 -5.18 -9.40 22.70
CA ALA A 320 -4.96 -9.51 24.14
C ALA A 320 -5.16 -8.19 24.89
N ASN A 321 -4.69 -7.07 24.32
CA ASN A 321 -4.89 -5.73 24.86
C ASN A 321 -4.98 -4.68 23.73
N PRO A 322 -6.18 -4.33 23.26
CA PRO A 322 -6.36 -3.32 22.21
C PRO A 322 -5.82 -1.92 22.56
N ALA A 323 -5.71 -1.57 23.85
CA ALA A 323 -5.19 -0.28 24.28
C ALA A 323 -3.68 -0.10 23.95
N ASP A 324 -2.96 -1.20 23.75
CA ASP A 324 -1.52 -1.18 23.42
C ASP A 324 -1.25 -1.03 21.91
N ALA A 325 -2.27 -0.83 21.06
CA ALA A 325 -2.11 -0.80 19.60
C ALA A 325 -1.00 0.15 19.13
N SER A 326 -0.86 1.34 19.73
CA SER A 326 0.20 2.29 19.42
C SER A 326 1.58 1.70 19.71
N GLN A 327 1.77 1.14 20.92
CA GLN A 327 3.05 0.55 21.34
C GLN A 327 3.42 -0.67 20.50
N ILE A 328 2.44 -1.54 20.20
CA ILE A 328 2.62 -2.72 19.33
C ILE A 328 3.12 -2.26 17.97
N THR A 329 2.48 -1.23 17.40
CA THR A 329 2.83 -0.69 16.08
C THR A 329 4.22 -0.08 16.09
N LEU A 330 4.57 0.74 17.09
CA LEU A 330 5.89 1.35 17.22
C LEU A 330 7.01 0.31 17.35
N ARG A 331 6.82 -0.73 18.19
CA ARG A 331 7.80 -1.83 18.29
C ARG A 331 8.05 -2.53 16.96
N GLN A 332 7.01 -2.71 16.11
CA GLN A 332 7.20 -3.33 14.80
C GLN A 332 7.92 -2.40 13.81
N ILE A 333 7.67 -1.08 13.87
CA ILE A 333 8.41 -0.09 13.09
C ILE A 333 9.90 -0.11 13.48
N GLU A 334 10.20 -0.14 14.77
CA GLU A 334 11.57 -0.22 15.29
C GLU A 334 12.26 -1.51 14.87
N HIS A 335 11.60 -2.65 15.06
CA HIS A 335 12.11 -3.94 14.62
C HIS A 335 12.46 -3.95 13.12
N TYR A 336 11.56 -3.44 12.29
CA TYR A 336 11.81 -3.33 10.84
C TYR A 336 12.99 -2.40 10.53
N ARG A 337 13.08 -1.25 11.20
CA ARG A 337 14.21 -0.32 11.05
C ARG A 337 15.56 -0.95 11.39
N ASP A 338 15.60 -1.74 12.45
CA ASP A 338 16.81 -2.44 12.86
C ASP A 338 17.19 -3.57 11.89
N ALA A 339 16.20 -4.28 11.34
CA ALA A 339 16.42 -5.24 10.26
C ALA A 339 17.03 -4.58 9.01
N VAL A 340 16.53 -3.40 8.59
CA VAL A 340 17.10 -2.63 7.47
C VAL A 340 18.56 -2.27 7.74
N ARG A 341 18.90 -1.80 8.95
CA ARG A 341 20.28 -1.45 9.32
C ARG A 341 21.23 -2.64 9.25
N THR A 342 20.77 -3.79 9.71
CA THR A 342 21.59 -5.03 9.74
C THR A 342 21.82 -5.59 8.33
N HIS A 343 20.85 -5.48 7.42
CA HIS A 343 20.96 -5.96 6.04
C HIS A 343 21.62 -4.95 5.10
N GLY A 344 21.49 -3.64 5.36
CA GLY A 344 22.11 -2.58 4.58
C GLY A 344 23.62 -2.43 4.76
N THR A 345 24.21 -3.15 5.72
CA THR A 345 25.66 -3.21 5.96
C THR A 345 26.35 -4.40 5.28
N ARG A 346 25.63 -5.18 4.49
CA ARG A 346 26.17 -6.25 3.64
C ARG A 346 26.14 -5.83 2.17
#